data_68d9a53a7aab484395b5aa851d240486
#
_entry.id   68d9a53a7aab484395b5aa851d240486
#
_cell.length_a   1.000
_cell.length_b   1.000
_cell.length_c   1.000
_cell.angle_alpha   90.00
_cell.angle_beta   90.00
_cell.angle_gamma   90.00
#
_symmetry.space_group_name_H-M   'P 1'
#
loop_
_entity.id
_entity.type
_entity.pdbx_description
1 polymer ?
#
loop_
_entity_poly.entity_id
_entity_poly.type
_entity_poly.pdbx_seq_one_letter_code
_entity_poly.pdbx_strand_id
1 'polypeptide(L)'
;MPRLTQTDSWVIEFRKLLYGEFDKDHQWSVGEHRGSIRLIIKHNGGKQSRVLPYEWSRNGASKAFAEIKQIYKRFYLGNSQNLAEACEVVKVSDSNTKIDFGQLIEDFRLFVPNASDKTWQKSYIPVLSKAKELFERSKGKPANGEELMMKSLEQWTQGTRMRQIQRRSLNKFLNWAVQRVKLPSAFLPPPIQPEVRKPKKIGYAFRDSEILALIEDEKNPKWQFAYQLLAVYGLRPEELRWLRIVEGVEGKELHSIYRKSMGGLKGAKTKPRKLEPLLVRDIDGNEIDWKLQERIEIGEELPPLGEEGQGSLYILTHLKRRKLYQQIKEEALRIGQEAVPYSFRHRYSKESHAAGFDVTNISEAMGHTPEVHWQNYSRFKPSGTTEMYRNRNKQTA
;
A
#
# COMPACT_ATOMS: atom_id res chain seq x y z
N MET A 1 34.18 38.07 35.91
CA MET A 1 33.51 36.78 35.60
C MET A 1 32.31 37.10 34.76
N PRO A 2 32.18 36.57 33.52
CA PRO A 2 30.97 36.79 32.71
C PRO A 2 29.82 36.00 33.34
N ARG A 3 28.66 36.68 33.56
CA ARG A 3 27.40 36.05 33.97
C ARG A 3 26.99 35.01 32.95
N LEU A 4 26.96 33.76 33.34
CA LEU A 4 26.29 32.69 32.61
C LEU A 4 24.78 33.03 32.61
N THR A 5 24.28 33.59 31.53
CA THR A 5 22.84 33.72 31.31
C THR A 5 22.29 32.30 31.13
N GLN A 6 21.43 31.90 32.05
CA GLN A 6 20.71 30.61 32.03
C GLN A 6 19.87 30.59 30.75
N THR A 7 20.29 29.77 29.78
CA THR A 7 19.53 29.63 28.53
C THR A 7 18.31 28.78 28.84
N ASP A 8 17.12 29.26 28.53
CA ASP A 8 15.86 28.52 28.73
C ASP A 8 15.91 27.13 28.14
N SER A 9 15.36 26.15 28.84
CA SER A 9 15.39 24.75 28.45
C SER A 9 14.80 24.51 27.03
N TRP A 10 13.75 25.25 26.68
CA TRP A 10 13.10 25.13 25.34
C TRP A 10 14.02 25.62 24.23
N VAL A 11 14.92 26.55 24.45
CA VAL A 11 15.90 27.02 23.46
C VAL A 11 16.92 25.91 23.16
N ILE A 12 17.36 25.21 24.21
CA ILE A 12 18.28 24.08 24.07
C ILE A 12 17.59 22.95 23.28
N GLU A 13 16.34 22.63 23.61
CA GLU A 13 15.54 21.64 22.90
C GLU A 13 15.36 22.02 21.44
N PHE A 14 15.02 23.29 21.16
CA PHE A 14 14.82 23.77 19.81
C PHE A 14 16.10 23.69 18.96
N ARG A 15 17.25 24.05 19.53
CA ARG A 15 18.54 23.92 18.85
C ARG A 15 18.93 22.47 18.60
N LYS A 16 18.65 21.57 19.57
CA LYS A 16 18.86 20.13 19.38
C LYS A 16 17.98 19.55 18.28
N LEU A 17 16.71 19.98 18.19
CA LEU A 17 15.79 19.57 17.12
C LEU A 17 16.33 20.01 15.74
N LEU A 18 16.79 21.25 15.61
CA LEU A 18 17.38 21.73 14.35
C LEU A 18 18.64 20.93 13.99
N TYR A 19 19.50 20.66 14.97
CA TYR A 19 20.72 19.89 14.73
C TYR A 19 20.47 18.43 14.35
N GLY A 20 19.39 17.81 14.87
CA GLY A 20 19.02 16.45 14.54
C GLY A 20 18.26 16.30 13.21
N GLU A 21 17.61 17.38 12.74
CA GLU A 21 16.79 17.35 11.52
C GLU A 21 17.58 17.70 10.25
N PHE A 22 18.67 18.46 10.37
CA PHE A 22 19.45 18.96 9.24
C PHE A 22 20.82 18.30 9.16
N ASP A 23 21.38 18.26 7.95
CA ASP A 23 22.68 17.69 7.69
C ASP A 23 23.77 18.37 8.55
N LYS A 24 24.66 17.56 9.14
CA LYS A 24 25.71 18.02 10.09
C LYS A 24 26.72 18.97 9.44
N ASP A 25 26.89 18.91 8.14
CA ASP A 25 27.79 19.78 7.38
C ASP A 25 27.25 21.22 7.28
N HIS A 26 25.99 21.44 7.67
CA HIS A 26 25.32 22.71 7.60
C HIS A 26 24.93 23.21 8.99
N GLN A 27 25.67 24.21 9.48
CA GLN A 27 25.46 24.78 10.80
C GLN A 27 24.23 25.70 10.82
N TRP A 28 23.04 25.10 10.98
CA TRP A 28 21.77 25.80 11.19
C TRP A 28 21.52 26.02 12.68
N SER A 29 21.26 27.28 13.06
CA SER A 29 20.97 27.62 14.44
C SER A 29 19.96 28.77 14.52
N VAL A 30 19.43 28.97 15.72
CA VAL A 30 18.49 30.07 16.00
C VAL A 30 18.99 30.90 17.17
N GLY A 31 18.69 32.21 17.10
CA GLY A 31 18.93 33.17 18.18
C GLY A 31 17.78 34.15 18.31
N GLU A 32 17.76 34.86 19.42
CA GLU A 32 16.82 35.95 19.64
C GLU A 32 17.27 37.20 18.91
N HIS A 33 16.31 37.94 18.34
CA HIS A 33 16.52 39.29 17.82
C HIS A 33 15.26 40.14 18.07
N ARG A 34 15.35 41.06 19.00
CA ARG A 34 14.25 42.00 19.35
C ARG A 34 12.90 41.28 19.60
N GLY A 35 12.95 40.20 20.40
CA GLY A 35 11.75 39.42 20.71
C GLY A 35 11.30 38.44 19.61
N SER A 36 12.02 38.37 18.48
CA SER A 36 11.70 37.47 17.37
C SER A 36 12.77 36.41 17.17
N ILE A 37 12.40 35.31 16.49
CA ILE A 37 13.34 34.23 16.16
C ILE A 37 14.19 34.67 14.97
N ARG A 38 15.51 34.65 15.13
CA ARG A 38 16.48 34.85 14.05
C ARG A 38 17.11 33.52 13.63
N LEU A 39 16.89 33.12 12.39
CA LEU A 39 17.54 31.98 11.78
C LEU A 39 18.98 32.38 11.37
N ILE A 40 19.94 31.53 11.66
CA ILE A 40 21.37 31.74 11.38
C ILE A 40 21.90 30.48 10.69
N ILE A 41 22.59 30.66 9.57
CA ILE A 41 23.31 29.58 8.89
C ILE A 41 24.78 29.94 8.70
N LYS A 42 25.65 28.94 8.74
CA LYS A 42 27.02 29.06 8.28
C LYS A 42 27.19 28.11 7.09
N HIS A 43 27.52 28.66 5.93
CA HIS A 43 27.68 27.92 4.70
C HIS A 43 28.82 28.52 3.87
N ASN A 44 29.67 27.66 3.32
CA ASN A 44 30.86 28.07 2.52
C ASN A 44 31.71 29.15 3.17
N GLY A 45 31.97 29.02 4.48
CA GLY A 45 32.80 29.98 5.25
C GLY A 45 32.10 31.30 5.56
N GLY A 46 30.89 31.55 5.06
CA GLY A 46 30.09 32.74 5.31
C GLY A 46 29.00 32.51 6.36
N LYS A 47 28.63 33.59 7.09
CA LYS A 47 27.49 33.59 8.02
C LYS A 47 26.36 34.41 7.44
N GLN A 48 25.18 33.81 7.29
CA GLN A 48 23.96 34.48 6.87
C GLN A 48 22.91 34.39 7.96
N SER A 49 22.03 35.39 8.08
CA SER A 49 20.95 35.33 9.05
C SER A 49 19.71 36.08 8.54
N ARG A 50 18.52 35.62 8.98
CA ARG A 50 17.23 36.27 8.68
C ARG A 50 16.33 36.21 9.91
N VAL A 51 15.63 37.30 10.19
CA VAL A 51 14.61 37.36 11.26
C VAL A 51 13.32 36.78 10.69
N LEU A 52 12.75 35.82 11.41
CA LEU A 52 11.47 35.17 11.06
C LEU A 52 10.32 35.86 11.79
N PRO A 53 9.09 35.86 11.28
CA PRO A 53 7.94 36.54 11.87
C PRO A 53 7.32 35.74 13.05
N TYR A 54 8.16 35.17 13.88
CA TYR A 54 7.76 34.37 15.05
C TYR A 54 8.39 34.95 16.32
N GLU A 55 7.59 35.02 17.37
CA GLU A 55 8.01 35.45 18.70
C GLU A 55 9.07 34.49 19.26
N TRP A 56 10.05 35.05 19.99
CA TRP A 56 11.04 34.26 20.74
C TRP A 56 10.40 33.65 21.98
N SER A 57 9.61 32.58 21.76
CA SER A 57 8.88 31.83 22.77
C SER A 57 8.79 30.34 22.37
N ARG A 58 8.44 29.46 23.32
CA ARG A 58 8.26 28.03 23.06
C ARG A 58 7.20 27.77 21.96
N ASN A 59 6.13 28.55 21.99
CA ASN A 59 5.06 28.46 20.97
C ASN A 59 5.54 28.97 19.60
N GLY A 60 6.25 30.09 19.59
CA GLY A 60 6.87 30.65 18.38
C GLY A 60 7.90 29.66 17.79
N ALA A 61 8.70 28.99 18.60
CA ALA A 61 9.68 28.00 18.18
C ALA A 61 9.01 26.80 17.44
N SER A 62 7.89 26.30 17.95
CA SER A 62 7.16 25.20 17.30
C SER A 62 6.64 25.60 15.90
N LYS A 63 6.14 26.83 15.75
CA LYS A 63 5.69 27.37 14.46
C LYS A 63 6.86 27.63 13.50
N ALA A 64 7.94 28.25 14.02
CA ALA A 64 9.13 28.54 13.27
C ALA A 64 9.83 27.27 12.73
N PHE A 65 9.81 26.18 13.49
CA PHE A 65 10.43 24.91 13.08
C PHE A 65 9.89 24.39 11.74
N ALA A 66 8.59 24.44 11.55
CA ALA A 66 7.96 24.01 10.29
C ALA A 66 8.42 24.88 9.11
N GLU A 67 8.52 26.20 9.31
CA GLU A 67 9.00 27.13 8.28
C GLU A 67 10.49 26.96 8.02
N ILE A 68 11.31 26.81 9.05
CA ILE A 68 12.76 26.57 8.91
C ILE A 68 13.02 25.31 8.09
N LYS A 69 12.23 24.23 8.26
CA LYS A 69 12.33 23.05 7.40
C LYS A 69 12.05 23.37 5.92
N GLN A 70 11.12 24.24 5.63
CA GLN A 70 10.83 24.67 4.26
C GLN A 70 11.96 25.55 3.69
N ILE A 71 12.50 26.47 4.50
CA ILE A 71 13.65 27.30 4.14
C ILE A 71 14.87 26.42 3.84
N TYR A 72 15.16 25.41 4.67
CA TYR A 72 16.23 24.45 4.45
C TYR A 72 16.10 23.72 3.10
N LYS A 73 14.89 23.21 2.82
CA LYS A 73 14.63 22.54 1.54
C LYS A 73 14.83 23.46 0.34
N ARG A 74 14.37 24.72 0.41
CA ARG A 74 14.55 25.71 -0.66
C ARG A 74 16.02 26.06 -0.84
N PHE A 75 16.77 26.19 0.25
CA PHE A 75 18.18 26.53 0.20
C PHE A 75 19.03 25.43 -0.49
N TYR A 76 18.81 24.14 -0.16
CA TYR A 76 19.61 23.04 -0.69
C TYR A 76 19.01 22.33 -1.89
N LEU A 77 17.69 22.21 -2.00
CA LEU A 77 17.03 21.48 -3.09
C LEU A 77 16.47 22.41 -4.17
N GLY A 78 16.31 23.70 -3.85
CA GLY A 78 15.73 24.72 -4.74
C GLY A 78 16.75 25.57 -5.49
N ASN A 79 18.06 25.29 -5.37
CA ASN A 79 19.14 26.09 -5.93
C ASN A 79 19.11 27.59 -5.51
N SER A 80 18.59 27.92 -4.32
CA SER A 80 18.66 29.28 -3.81
C SER A 80 20.10 29.67 -3.51
N GLN A 81 20.56 30.82 -4.03
CA GLN A 81 21.96 31.25 -3.88
C GLN A 81 22.26 31.80 -2.48
N ASN A 82 21.25 32.25 -1.75
CA ASN A 82 21.40 32.82 -0.42
C ASN A 82 20.18 32.60 0.49
N LEU A 83 20.37 32.82 1.81
CA LEU A 83 19.32 32.65 2.81
C LEU A 83 18.16 33.64 2.64
N ALA A 84 18.42 34.86 2.16
CA ALA A 84 17.35 35.84 1.94
C ALA A 84 16.37 35.32 0.88
N GLU A 85 16.89 34.84 -0.24
CA GLU A 85 16.10 34.22 -1.32
C GLU A 85 15.32 32.98 -0.83
N ALA A 86 15.98 32.10 -0.04
CA ALA A 86 15.31 30.93 0.54
C ALA A 86 14.23 31.30 1.57
N CYS A 87 14.37 32.43 2.24
CA CYS A 87 13.39 33.00 3.18
C CYS A 87 12.32 33.83 2.52
N GLU A 88 12.59 34.36 1.33
CA GLU A 88 11.51 35.02 0.59
C GLU A 88 10.43 33.97 0.36
N VAL A 89 9.36 34.09 1.16
CA VAL A 89 8.09 33.62 0.72
C VAL A 89 7.90 34.37 -0.59
N VAL A 90 8.00 33.64 -1.71
CA VAL A 90 7.44 34.18 -2.94
C VAL A 90 6.00 34.51 -2.52
N LYS A 91 5.78 35.77 -2.14
CA LYS A 91 4.46 36.36 -2.24
C LYS A 91 4.13 36.04 -3.68
N VAL A 92 3.33 35.00 -3.87
CA VAL A 92 2.62 34.88 -5.12
C VAL A 92 1.94 36.24 -5.19
N SER A 93 2.63 37.17 -5.87
CA SER A 93 2.03 38.42 -6.25
C SER A 93 0.68 37.96 -6.77
N ASP A 94 -0.36 38.69 -6.46
CA ASP A 94 -1.66 38.62 -7.15
C ASP A 94 -1.47 38.98 -8.65
N SER A 95 -0.41 38.45 -9.23
CA SER A 95 -0.27 38.34 -10.67
C SER A 95 -1.31 37.32 -11.06
N ASN A 96 -2.31 37.78 -11.79
CA ASN A 96 -3.43 37.13 -12.44
C ASN A 96 -2.98 35.98 -13.39
N THR A 97 -1.93 35.23 -13.05
CA THR A 97 -1.52 34.02 -13.73
C THR A 97 -2.51 32.93 -13.31
N LYS A 98 -3.51 32.74 -14.15
CA LYS A 98 -4.51 31.68 -14.04
C LYS A 98 -3.77 30.36 -13.83
N ILE A 99 -3.87 29.80 -12.60
CA ILE A 99 -3.25 28.52 -12.27
C ILE A 99 -3.86 27.47 -13.19
N ASP A 100 -3.05 26.91 -14.07
CA ASP A 100 -3.43 25.75 -14.88
C ASP A 100 -3.30 24.47 -14.06
N PHE A 101 -4.43 24.04 -13.48
CA PHE A 101 -4.45 22.83 -12.66
C PHE A 101 -4.21 21.55 -13.50
N GLY A 102 -4.53 21.59 -14.81
CA GLY A 102 -4.24 20.50 -15.72
C GLY A 102 -2.73 20.30 -15.89
N GLN A 103 -2.00 21.38 -16.18
CA GLN A 103 -0.53 21.35 -16.28
C GLN A 103 0.11 20.90 -14.97
N LEU A 104 -0.44 21.29 -13.82
CA LEU A 104 0.06 20.80 -12.52
C LEU A 104 -0.09 19.29 -12.36
N ILE A 105 -1.15 18.69 -12.86
CA ILE A 105 -1.34 17.23 -12.82
C ILE A 105 -0.29 16.52 -13.67
N GLU A 106 0.01 17.03 -14.87
CA GLU A 106 1.04 16.48 -15.75
C GLU A 106 2.44 16.60 -15.13
N ASP A 107 2.78 17.75 -14.59
CA ASP A 107 4.04 17.96 -13.88
C ASP A 107 4.17 17.02 -12.66
N PHE A 108 3.09 16.81 -11.93
CA PHE A 108 3.06 15.89 -10.79
C PHE A 108 3.24 14.43 -11.21
N ARG A 109 2.75 14.05 -12.39
CA ARG A 109 2.98 12.71 -12.93
C ARG A 109 4.49 12.46 -13.12
N LEU A 110 5.23 13.43 -13.61
CA LEU A 110 6.69 13.35 -13.75
C LEU A 110 7.39 13.24 -12.39
N PHE A 111 6.84 13.87 -11.36
CA PHE A 111 7.34 13.78 -9.99
C PHE A 111 7.10 12.42 -9.34
N VAL A 112 6.14 11.62 -9.85
CA VAL A 112 5.80 10.28 -9.32
C VAL A 112 6.14 9.17 -10.35
N PRO A 113 7.39 9.06 -10.81
CA PRO A 113 7.78 8.19 -11.93
C PRO A 113 7.57 6.69 -11.64
N ASN A 114 7.49 6.31 -10.35
CA ASN A 114 7.32 4.92 -9.94
C ASN A 114 5.85 4.46 -9.94
N ALA A 115 4.89 5.34 -10.20
CA ALA A 115 3.50 4.96 -10.35
C ALA A 115 3.29 4.38 -11.75
N SER A 116 2.97 3.07 -11.83
CA SER A 116 2.55 2.46 -13.10
C SER A 116 1.33 3.16 -13.67
N ASP A 117 1.12 3.07 -14.99
CA ASP A 117 -0.06 3.64 -15.65
C ASP A 117 -1.35 3.16 -15.01
N LYS A 118 -1.44 1.88 -14.68
CA LYS A 118 -2.59 1.29 -13.96
C LYS A 118 -2.81 1.94 -12.59
N THR A 119 -1.74 2.22 -11.85
CA THR A 119 -1.82 2.92 -10.54
C THR A 119 -2.23 4.36 -10.74
N TRP A 120 -1.67 5.04 -11.75
CA TRP A 120 -2.00 6.41 -12.08
C TRP A 120 -3.49 6.55 -12.39
N GLN A 121 -4.01 5.74 -13.32
CA GLN A 121 -5.41 5.73 -13.73
C GLN A 121 -6.38 5.40 -12.58
N LYS A 122 -6.05 4.45 -11.71
CA LYS A 122 -6.96 4.03 -10.64
C LYS A 122 -6.87 4.86 -9.37
N SER A 123 -5.68 5.36 -9.03
CA SER A 123 -5.43 5.95 -7.70
C SER A 123 -5.22 7.45 -7.74
N TYR A 124 -4.78 8.03 -8.84
CA TYR A 124 -4.49 9.46 -8.94
C TYR A 124 -5.54 10.18 -9.79
N ILE A 125 -5.74 9.78 -11.03
CA ILE A 125 -6.62 10.48 -11.98
C ILE A 125 -8.02 10.73 -11.42
N PRO A 126 -8.73 9.78 -10.77
CA PRO A 126 -10.10 10.03 -10.35
C PRO A 126 -10.25 11.21 -9.38
N VAL A 127 -9.34 11.33 -8.40
CA VAL A 127 -9.39 12.43 -7.43
C VAL A 127 -8.78 13.71 -7.96
N LEU A 128 -7.74 13.62 -8.79
CA LEU A 128 -7.11 14.81 -9.35
C LEU A 128 -7.99 15.47 -10.41
N SER A 129 -8.71 14.68 -11.23
CA SER A 129 -9.70 15.22 -12.17
C SER A 129 -10.86 15.90 -11.43
N LYS A 130 -11.32 15.31 -10.31
CA LYS A 130 -12.37 15.95 -9.50
C LYS A 130 -11.87 17.22 -8.83
N ALA A 131 -10.65 17.23 -8.32
CA ALA A 131 -10.03 18.42 -7.74
C ALA A 131 -9.84 19.52 -8.79
N LYS A 132 -9.42 19.18 -10.01
CA LYS A 132 -9.35 20.09 -11.15
C LYS A 132 -10.72 20.72 -11.45
N GLU A 133 -11.75 19.88 -11.64
CA GLU A 133 -13.12 20.36 -11.88
C GLU A 133 -13.57 21.38 -10.84
N LEU A 134 -13.34 21.07 -9.56
CA LEU A 134 -13.73 21.97 -8.46
C LEU A 134 -12.90 23.26 -8.42
N PHE A 135 -11.61 23.16 -8.70
CA PHE A 135 -10.70 24.31 -8.69
C PHE A 135 -10.97 25.29 -9.83
N GLU A 136 -11.39 24.79 -11.00
CA GLU A 136 -11.65 25.58 -12.19
C GLU A 136 -13.09 26.15 -12.27
N ARG A 137 -13.95 25.82 -11.31
CA ARG A 137 -15.33 26.36 -11.25
C ARG A 137 -15.33 27.88 -11.10
N SER A 138 -16.24 28.54 -11.80
CA SER A 138 -16.47 29.98 -11.65
C SER A 138 -17.18 30.33 -10.36
N LYS A 139 -18.09 29.46 -9.89
CA LYS A 139 -18.84 29.62 -8.63
C LYS A 139 -18.61 28.43 -7.70
N GLY A 140 -18.48 28.68 -6.39
CA GLY A 140 -18.29 27.64 -5.39
C GLY A 140 -16.91 26.99 -5.43
N LYS A 141 -15.90 27.68 -5.98
CA LYS A 141 -14.50 27.29 -5.96
C LYS A 141 -14.04 27.09 -4.51
N PRO A 142 -13.34 25.98 -4.19
CA PRO A 142 -12.76 25.78 -2.87
C PRO A 142 -11.77 26.90 -2.51
N ALA A 143 -11.91 27.45 -1.30
CA ALA A 143 -11.05 28.54 -0.84
C ALA A 143 -9.68 28.05 -0.33
N ASN A 144 -9.58 26.78 0.08
CA ASN A 144 -8.39 26.20 0.67
C ASN A 144 -8.28 24.70 0.43
N GLY A 145 -7.16 24.10 0.88
CA GLY A 145 -6.87 22.68 0.71
C GLY A 145 -7.82 21.75 1.46
N GLU A 146 -8.31 22.16 2.62
CA GLU A 146 -9.27 21.37 3.40
C GLU A 146 -10.60 21.24 2.66
N GLU A 147 -11.15 22.37 2.19
CA GLU A 147 -12.40 22.39 1.43
C GLU A 147 -12.27 21.63 0.10
N LEU A 148 -11.13 21.79 -0.60
CA LEU A 148 -10.85 21.05 -1.82
C LEU A 148 -10.79 19.54 -1.56
N MET A 149 -10.10 19.13 -0.48
CA MET A 149 -10.05 17.71 -0.07
C MET A 149 -11.43 17.16 0.26
N MET A 150 -12.21 17.88 1.07
CA MET A 150 -13.55 17.49 1.49
C MET A 150 -14.44 17.25 0.27
N LYS A 151 -14.60 18.27 -0.57
CA LYS A 151 -15.46 18.22 -1.77
C LYS A 151 -14.98 17.20 -2.81
N SER A 152 -13.66 17.06 -2.99
CA SER A 152 -13.12 16.06 -3.93
C SER A 152 -13.40 14.63 -3.50
N LEU A 153 -13.49 14.36 -2.20
CA LEU A 153 -13.66 13.02 -1.65
C LEU A 153 -15.12 12.61 -1.43
N GLU A 154 -16.08 13.47 -1.64
CA GLU A 154 -17.52 13.20 -1.42
C GLU A 154 -18.04 11.99 -2.22
N GLN A 155 -17.52 11.77 -3.43
CA GLN A 155 -17.94 10.66 -4.28
C GLN A 155 -17.54 9.27 -3.73
N TRP A 156 -16.68 9.19 -2.71
CA TRP A 156 -16.29 7.92 -2.09
C TRP A 156 -16.82 7.82 -0.66
N THR A 157 -17.47 6.70 -0.37
CA THR A 157 -18.03 6.42 0.97
C THR A 157 -16.92 6.43 2.04
N GLN A 158 -17.19 7.08 3.16
CA GLN A 158 -16.28 7.15 4.32
C GLN A 158 -15.89 5.76 4.83
N GLY A 159 -14.66 5.62 5.34
CA GLY A 159 -14.11 4.38 5.85
C GLY A 159 -13.76 3.33 4.79
N THR A 160 -14.02 3.58 3.48
CA THR A 160 -13.65 2.65 2.42
C THR A 160 -12.17 2.74 2.05
N ARG A 161 -11.61 1.61 1.63
CA ARG A 161 -10.22 1.56 1.14
C ARG A 161 -10.00 2.49 -0.06
N MET A 162 -10.98 2.61 -0.95
CA MET A 162 -10.88 3.48 -2.12
C MET A 162 -10.76 4.94 -1.69
N ARG A 163 -11.63 5.43 -0.79
CA ARG A 163 -11.53 6.79 -0.26
C ARG A 163 -10.16 7.07 0.36
N GLN A 164 -9.60 6.11 1.12
CA GLN A 164 -8.26 6.26 1.70
C GLN A 164 -7.17 6.40 0.65
N ILE A 165 -7.25 5.64 -0.46
CA ILE A 165 -6.31 5.72 -1.57
C ILE A 165 -6.43 7.10 -2.23
N GLN A 166 -7.62 7.53 -2.59
CA GLN A 166 -7.85 8.82 -3.25
C GLN A 166 -7.41 9.99 -2.36
N ARG A 167 -7.72 9.94 -1.06
CA ARG A 167 -7.24 10.92 -0.08
C ARG A 167 -5.70 11.02 -0.03
N ARG A 168 -5.01 9.88 0.01
CA ARG A 168 -3.53 9.86 0.01
C ARG A 168 -2.96 10.45 -1.28
N SER A 169 -3.58 10.16 -2.41
CA SER A 169 -3.15 10.67 -3.71
C SER A 169 -3.32 12.19 -3.80
N LEU A 170 -4.48 12.72 -3.40
CA LEU A 170 -4.71 14.16 -3.40
C LEU A 170 -3.83 14.88 -2.36
N ASN A 171 -3.67 14.30 -1.16
CA ASN A 171 -2.77 14.85 -0.14
C ASN A 171 -1.33 14.96 -0.68
N LYS A 172 -0.83 13.91 -1.35
CA LYS A 172 0.51 13.91 -1.94
C LYS A 172 0.66 14.98 -3.03
N PHE A 173 -0.35 15.13 -3.87
CA PHE A 173 -0.38 16.16 -4.92
C PHE A 173 -0.38 17.58 -4.33
N LEU A 174 -1.27 17.88 -3.39
CA LEU A 174 -1.38 19.21 -2.79
C LEU A 174 -0.10 19.59 -2.03
N ASN A 175 0.46 18.66 -1.24
CA ASN A 175 1.75 18.90 -0.59
C ASN A 175 2.85 19.22 -1.59
N TRP A 176 2.95 18.45 -2.69
CA TRP A 176 3.92 18.70 -3.74
C TRP A 176 3.70 20.06 -4.41
N ALA A 177 2.46 20.39 -4.78
CA ALA A 177 2.15 21.62 -5.48
C ALA A 177 2.42 22.87 -4.62
N VAL A 178 2.07 22.82 -3.32
CA VAL A 178 2.35 23.93 -2.39
C VAL A 178 3.85 24.04 -2.11
N GLN A 179 4.54 22.92 -1.88
CA GLN A 179 6.00 22.93 -1.64
C GLN A 179 6.81 23.45 -2.85
N ARG A 180 6.32 23.26 -4.05
CA ARG A 180 6.92 23.76 -5.29
C ARG A 180 6.44 25.16 -5.67
N VAL A 181 5.71 25.83 -4.77
CA VAL A 181 5.16 27.19 -4.98
C VAL A 181 4.28 27.30 -6.25
N LYS A 182 3.67 26.18 -6.64
CA LYS A 182 2.73 26.09 -7.77
C LYS A 182 1.29 26.34 -7.37
N LEU A 183 0.97 26.16 -6.07
CA LEU A 183 -0.29 26.53 -5.44
C LEU A 183 -0.04 27.38 -4.20
N PRO A 184 -0.95 28.32 -3.86
CA PRO A 184 -0.88 29.08 -2.61
C PRO A 184 -0.84 28.19 -1.38
N SER A 185 -0.20 28.65 -0.31
CA SER A 185 -0.09 27.91 0.98
C SER A 185 -1.45 27.57 1.60
N ALA A 186 -2.49 28.33 1.30
CA ALA A 186 -3.86 28.02 1.70
C ALA A 186 -4.36 26.65 1.20
N PHE A 187 -3.75 26.11 0.13
CA PHE A 187 -4.09 24.79 -0.40
C PHE A 187 -3.28 23.65 0.23
N LEU A 188 -2.51 23.92 1.29
CA LEU A 188 -1.89 22.84 2.06
C LEU A 188 -2.99 21.90 2.62
N PRO A 189 -2.91 20.59 2.37
CA PRO A 189 -3.93 19.68 2.86
C PRO A 189 -3.91 19.59 4.40
N PRO A 190 -5.06 19.37 5.05
CA PRO A 190 -5.10 19.16 6.49
C PRO A 190 -4.38 17.86 6.86
N PRO A 191 -3.90 17.74 8.11
CA PRO A 191 -3.31 16.50 8.62
C PRO A 191 -4.27 15.33 8.40
N ILE A 192 -3.71 14.18 7.98
CA ILE A 192 -4.51 12.97 7.76
C ILE A 192 -4.96 12.43 9.11
N GLN A 193 -6.22 12.67 9.45
CA GLN A 193 -6.85 12.01 10.59
C GLN A 193 -7.23 10.57 10.22
N PRO A 194 -7.02 9.59 11.12
CA PRO A 194 -7.45 8.22 10.89
C PRO A 194 -8.98 8.15 10.75
N GLU A 195 -9.47 7.75 9.57
CA GLU A 195 -10.88 7.39 9.45
C GLU A 195 -11.12 6.02 10.07
N VAL A 196 -12.27 5.86 10.74
CA VAL A 196 -12.72 4.54 11.18
C VAL A 196 -12.85 3.64 9.96
N ARG A 197 -12.06 2.59 9.92
CA ARG A 197 -12.06 1.66 8.79
C ARG A 197 -13.25 0.72 8.92
N LYS A 198 -13.93 0.47 7.80
CA LYS A 198 -14.87 -0.65 7.73
C LYS A 198 -14.09 -1.95 8.03
N PRO A 199 -14.70 -2.89 8.74
CA PRO A 199 -14.09 -4.19 9.01
C PRO A 199 -13.58 -4.82 7.69
N LYS A 200 -12.41 -5.44 7.75
CA LYS A 200 -11.87 -6.18 6.60
C LYS A 200 -12.79 -7.36 6.33
N LYS A 201 -13.26 -7.50 5.09
CA LYS A 201 -14.02 -8.67 4.68
C LYS A 201 -13.19 -9.92 4.89
N ILE A 202 -13.80 -10.93 5.48
CA ILE A 202 -13.18 -12.24 5.73
C ILE A 202 -13.34 -13.06 4.46
N GLY A 203 -12.25 -13.52 3.85
CA GLY A 203 -12.33 -14.38 2.66
C GLY A 203 -12.80 -15.79 3.03
N TYR A 204 -13.73 -16.35 2.30
CA TYR A 204 -14.18 -17.72 2.47
C TYR A 204 -13.10 -18.73 2.01
N ALA A 205 -12.94 -19.83 2.71
CA ALA A 205 -12.14 -20.96 2.26
C ALA A 205 -13.09 -22.03 1.70
N PHE A 206 -12.98 -22.35 0.41
CA PHE A 206 -13.81 -23.43 -0.15
C PHE A 206 -13.58 -24.75 0.59
N ARG A 207 -14.64 -25.53 0.73
CA ARG A 207 -14.58 -26.93 1.18
C ARG A 207 -14.17 -27.81 -0.01
N ASP A 208 -13.56 -28.96 0.25
CA ASP A 208 -13.19 -29.90 -0.82
C ASP A 208 -14.42 -30.35 -1.63
N SER A 209 -15.53 -30.62 -0.95
CA SER A 209 -16.80 -30.97 -1.59
C SER A 209 -17.33 -29.87 -2.52
N GLU A 210 -17.15 -28.59 -2.17
CA GLU A 210 -17.54 -27.45 -3.02
C GLU A 210 -16.63 -27.33 -4.25
N ILE A 211 -15.34 -27.60 -4.08
CA ILE A 211 -14.37 -27.59 -5.18
C ILE A 211 -14.70 -28.71 -6.18
N LEU A 212 -14.95 -29.92 -5.68
CA LEU A 212 -15.35 -31.04 -6.52
C LEU A 212 -16.62 -30.76 -7.28
N ALA A 213 -17.64 -30.25 -6.59
CA ALA A 213 -18.90 -29.89 -7.22
C ALA A 213 -18.74 -28.77 -8.27
N LEU A 214 -17.87 -27.75 -8.01
CA LEU A 214 -17.56 -26.71 -9.00
C LEU A 214 -16.85 -27.24 -10.24
N ILE A 215 -15.96 -28.24 -10.07
CA ILE A 215 -15.27 -28.89 -11.19
C ILE A 215 -16.24 -29.76 -12.00
N GLU A 216 -17.12 -30.48 -11.33
CA GLU A 216 -18.14 -31.33 -11.96
C GLU A 216 -19.20 -30.50 -12.74
N ASP A 217 -19.68 -29.39 -12.15
CA ASP A 217 -20.60 -28.44 -12.82
C ASP A 217 -19.99 -27.74 -14.02
N GLU A 218 -18.67 -27.70 -14.11
CA GLU A 218 -17.94 -27.06 -15.20
C GLU A 218 -17.80 -27.97 -16.40
N LYS A 219 -18.37 -27.58 -17.54
CA LYS A 219 -18.33 -28.37 -18.76
C LYS A 219 -17.09 -28.14 -19.63
N ASN A 220 -16.40 -27.00 -19.43
CA ASN A 220 -15.24 -26.66 -20.24
C ASN A 220 -13.97 -27.19 -19.53
N PRO A 221 -13.23 -28.15 -20.11
CA PRO A 221 -12.08 -28.78 -19.49
C PRO A 221 -10.97 -27.81 -19.13
N LYS A 222 -10.80 -26.71 -19.89
CA LYS A 222 -9.81 -25.68 -19.57
C LYS A 222 -10.11 -24.97 -18.24
N TRP A 223 -11.39 -24.74 -17.95
CA TRP A 223 -11.79 -24.16 -16.67
C TRP A 223 -11.73 -25.16 -15.52
N GLN A 224 -12.09 -26.42 -15.76
CA GLN A 224 -11.87 -27.50 -14.79
C GLN A 224 -10.39 -27.57 -14.39
N PHE A 225 -9.50 -27.60 -15.38
CA PHE A 225 -8.05 -27.62 -15.17
C PHE A 225 -7.55 -26.43 -14.35
N ALA A 226 -8.05 -25.22 -14.67
CA ALA A 226 -7.70 -24.03 -13.89
C ALA A 226 -8.17 -24.12 -12.42
N TYR A 227 -9.36 -24.65 -12.15
CA TYR A 227 -9.86 -24.81 -10.77
C TYR A 227 -9.07 -25.87 -10.01
N GLN A 228 -8.72 -26.97 -10.65
CA GLN A 228 -7.88 -28.02 -10.09
C GLN A 228 -6.50 -27.45 -9.69
N LEU A 229 -5.83 -26.72 -10.58
CA LEU A 229 -4.55 -26.06 -10.31
C LEU A 229 -4.64 -25.05 -9.14
N LEU A 230 -5.69 -24.24 -9.12
CA LEU A 230 -5.91 -23.27 -8.04
C LEU A 230 -6.11 -23.96 -6.69
N ALA A 231 -6.84 -25.08 -6.67
CA ALA A 231 -7.16 -25.82 -5.45
C ALA A 231 -5.92 -26.55 -4.90
N VAL A 232 -5.23 -27.33 -5.76
CA VAL A 232 -4.13 -28.21 -5.36
C VAL A 232 -2.88 -27.44 -4.98
N TYR A 233 -2.55 -26.37 -5.69
CA TYR A 233 -1.32 -25.60 -5.44
C TYR A 233 -1.56 -24.27 -4.71
N GLY A 234 -2.79 -23.97 -4.32
CA GLY A 234 -3.11 -22.72 -3.62
C GLY A 234 -2.66 -21.46 -4.36
N LEU A 235 -2.72 -21.47 -5.70
CA LEU A 235 -2.20 -20.40 -6.54
C LEU A 235 -2.95 -19.08 -6.36
N ARG A 236 -2.23 -17.97 -6.54
CA ARG A 236 -2.91 -16.72 -6.88
C ARG A 236 -3.48 -16.88 -8.29
N PRO A 237 -4.69 -16.38 -8.59
CA PRO A 237 -5.28 -16.50 -9.92
C PRO A 237 -4.38 -16.08 -11.08
N GLU A 238 -3.51 -15.09 -10.87
CA GLU A 238 -2.57 -14.64 -11.89
C GLU A 238 -1.40 -15.61 -12.11
N GLU A 239 -1.08 -16.47 -11.12
CA GLU A 239 0.02 -17.42 -11.22
C GLU A 239 -0.22 -18.51 -12.26
N LEU A 240 -1.47 -18.77 -12.65
CA LEU A 240 -1.80 -19.73 -13.72
C LEU A 240 -1.04 -19.46 -15.04
N ARG A 241 -0.76 -18.19 -15.37
CA ARG A 241 0.02 -17.84 -16.58
C ARG A 241 1.50 -18.18 -16.49
N TRP A 242 1.97 -18.32 -15.28
CA TRP A 242 3.40 -18.32 -14.94
C TRP A 242 3.87 -19.70 -14.45
N LEU A 243 3.13 -20.74 -14.81
CA LEU A 243 3.49 -22.11 -14.51
C LEU A 243 4.59 -22.60 -15.48
N ARG A 244 5.61 -23.23 -14.95
CA ARG A 244 6.69 -23.80 -15.75
C ARG A 244 7.19 -25.09 -15.11
N ILE A 245 7.54 -26.05 -15.96
CA ILE A 245 8.31 -27.23 -15.55
C ILE A 245 9.78 -26.82 -15.51
N VAL A 246 10.45 -27.16 -14.42
CA VAL A 246 11.88 -26.88 -14.17
C VAL A 246 12.56 -28.20 -13.81
N GLU A 247 13.77 -28.45 -14.31
CA GLU A 247 14.58 -29.58 -13.87
C GLU A 247 15.08 -29.32 -12.43
N GLY A 248 14.68 -30.18 -11.52
CA GLY A 248 15.08 -30.15 -10.11
C GLY A 248 16.05 -31.24 -9.79
N VAL A 249 16.43 -31.37 -8.52
CA VAL A 249 17.40 -32.41 -8.05
C VAL A 249 16.81 -33.82 -8.16
N GLU A 250 15.53 -33.98 -7.94
CA GLU A 250 14.82 -35.27 -7.93
C GLU A 250 13.99 -35.49 -9.20
N GLY A 251 14.20 -34.69 -10.24
CA GLY A 251 13.47 -34.74 -11.51
C GLY A 251 12.70 -33.46 -11.79
N LYS A 252 11.72 -33.56 -12.69
CA LYS A 252 10.93 -32.42 -13.12
C LYS A 252 10.00 -31.90 -12.02
N GLU A 253 10.01 -30.62 -11.80
CA GLU A 253 9.23 -29.93 -10.77
C GLU A 253 8.33 -28.84 -11.40
N LEU A 254 7.12 -28.67 -10.88
CA LEU A 254 6.26 -27.56 -11.28
C LEU A 254 6.57 -26.31 -10.45
N HIS A 255 6.86 -25.21 -11.12
CA HIS A 255 7.18 -23.92 -10.52
C HIS A 255 6.23 -22.81 -10.94
N SER A 256 5.98 -21.86 -10.04
CA SER A 256 5.43 -20.55 -10.38
C SER A 256 6.59 -19.56 -10.52
N ILE A 257 6.78 -19.04 -11.73
CA ILE A 257 7.79 -17.98 -12.00
C ILE A 257 7.22 -16.57 -11.85
N TYR A 258 6.01 -16.45 -11.32
CA TYR A 258 5.32 -15.17 -11.10
C TYR A 258 6.08 -14.29 -10.11
N ARG A 259 6.32 -13.04 -10.50
CA ARG A 259 7.02 -12.04 -9.69
C ARG A 259 6.09 -10.89 -9.34
N LYS A 260 5.41 -11.00 -8.20
CA LYS A 260 4.55 -9.93 -7.69
C LYS A 260 5.39 -8.80 -7.10
N SER A 261 5.11 -7.56 -7.49
CA SER A 261 5.73 -6.37 -6.88
C SER A 261 5.38 -6.27 -5.38
N MET A 262 6.41 -6.11 -4.55
CA MET A 262 6.26 -5.92 -3.10
C MET A 262 6.03 -4.44 -2.83
N GLY A 263 4.87 -4.11 -2.26
CA GLY A 263 4.54 -2.72 -1.91
C GLY A 263 5.51 -2.16 -0.86
N GLY A 264 5.99 -0.94 -1.07
CA GLY A 264 6.88 -0.24 -0.13
C GLY A 264 8.37 -0.33 -0.44
N LEU A 265 8.85 -1.37 -1.10
CA LEU A 265 10.24 -1.51 -1.52
C LEU A 265 10.35 -1.31 -3.04
N LYS A 266 11.09 -0.28 -3.46
CA LYS A 266 11.29 0.05 -4.87
C LYS A 266 11.95 -1.11 -5.60
N GLY A 267 11.25 -1.67 -6.60
CA GLY A 267 11.78 -2.74 -7.45
C GLY A 267 11.77 -4.15 -6.83
N ALA A 268 11.40 -4.30 -5.56
CA ALA A 268 11.32 -5.62 -4.93
C ALA A 268 10.14 -6.43 -5.46
N LYS A 269 10.39 -7.67 -5.83
CA LYS A 269 9.39 -8.63 -6.32
C LYS A 269 9.52 -9.95 -5.56
N THR A 270 8.43 -10.72 -5.49
CA THR A 270 8.48 -12.09 -4.98
C THR A 270 9.40 -12.95 -5.84
N LYS A 271 10.00 -13.96 -5.23
CA LYS A 271 10.84 -14.94 -5.95
C LYS A 271 9.98 -16.01 -6.63
N PRO A 272 10.46 -16.64 -7.73
CA PRO A 272 9.90 -17.89 -8.20
C PRO A 272 9.94 -18.96 -7.09
N ARG A 273 9.01 -19.89 -7.13
CA ARG A 273 8.95 -21.00 -6.15
C ARG A 273 8.51 -22.29 -6.77
N LYS A 274 8.96 -23.39 -6.20
CA LYS A 274 8.37 -24.73 -6.39
C LYS A 274 6.93 -24.72 -5.88
N LEU A 275 6.08 -25.48 -6.50
CA LEU A 275 4.68 -25.64 -6.12
C LEU A 275 4.51 -26.99 -5.43
N GLU A 276 4.09 -26.94 -4.18
CA GLU A 276 3.84 -28.13 -3.39
C GLU A 276 2.35 -28.50 -3.45
N PRO A 277 1.99 -29.71 -3.93
CA PRO A 277 0.61 -30.11 -4.07
C PRO A 277 -0.01 -30.45 -2.71
N LEU A 278 -1.22 -29.96 -2.47
CA LEU A 278 -2.11 -30.39 -1.38
C LEU A 278 -3.40 -30.90 -2.00
N LEU A 279 -3.49 -32.21 -2.16
CA LEU A 279 -4.57 -32.86 -2.90
C LEU A 279 -5.95 -32.56 -2.28
N VAL A 280 -6.95 -32.49 -3.13
CA VAL A 280 -8.36 -32.38 -2.72
C VAL A 280 -8.87 -33.76 -2.35
N ARG A 281 -9.68 -33.84 -1.29
CA ARG A 281 -10.25 -35.11 -0.82
C ARG A 281 -11.72 -35.26 -1.20
N ASP A 282 -12.11 -36.48 -1.55
CA ASP A 282 -13.51 -36.82 -1.77
C ASP A 282 -14.26 -36.97 -0.44
N ILE A 283 -15.54 -37.36 -0.51
CA ILE A 283 -16.41 -37.54 0.65
C ILE A 283 -15.93 -38.67 1.58
N ASP A 284 -15.24 -39.64 1.02
CA ASP A 284 -14.69 -40.80 1.76
C ASP A 284 -13.28 -40.51 2.32
N GLY A 285 -12.75 -39.31 2.04
CA GLY A 285 -11.43 -38.85 2.48
C GLY A 285 -10.28 -39.28 1.58
N ASN A 286 -10.55 -39.90 0.42
CA ASN A 286 -9.52 -40.29 -0.53
C ASN A 286 -8.97 -39.07 -1.27
N GLU A 287 -7.67 -39.04 -1.45
CA GLU A 287 -6.98 -37.97 -2.18
C GLU A 287 -7.12 -38.17 -3.69
N ILE A 288 -7.49 -37.09 -4.41
CA ILE A 288 -7.69 -37.10 -5.84
C ILE A 288 -6.48 -36.50 -6.53
N ASP A 289 -5.72 -37.32 -7.22
CA ASP A 289 -4.58 -36.90 -8.03
C ASP A 289 -5.01 -36.70 -9.51
N TRP A 290 -5.13 -35.45 -9.91
CA TRP A 290 -5.47 -35.07 -11.32
C TRP A 290 -4.25 -35.04 -12.26
N LYS A 291 -3.07 -35.51 -11.84
CA LYS A 291 -1.84 -35.51 -12.64
C LYS A 291 -1.50 -34.13 -13.24
N LEU A 292 -1.66 -33.09 -12.43
CA LEU A 292 -1.61 -31.71 -12.90
C LEU A 292 -0.24 -31.28 -13.44
N GLN A 293 0.85 -31.80 -12.84
CA GLN A 293 2.20 -31.53 -13.32
C GLN A 293 2.42 -32.12 -14.71
N GLU A 294 2.02 -33.37 -14.93
CA GLU A 294 2.12 -34.05 -16.22
C GLU A 294 1.30 -33.32 -17.29
N ARG A 295 0.10 -32.86 -16.93
CA ARG A 295 -0.80 -32.10 -17.81
C ARG A 295 -0.20 -30.75 -18.22
N ILE A 296 0.49 -30.05 -17.32
CA ILE A 296 1.26 -28.84 -17.67
C ILE A 296 2.45 -29.19 -18.58
N GLU A 297 3.14 -30.29 -18.33
CA GLU A 297 4.28 -30.71 -19.12
C GLU A 297 3.90 -31.02 -20.58
N ILE A 298 2.79 -31.69 -20.80
CA ILE A 298 2.27 -31.96 -22.17
C ILE A 298 1.61 -30.72 -22.80
N GLY A 299 1.56 -29.58 -22.11
CA GLY A 299 1.06 -28.32 -22.66
C GLY A 299 -0.46 -28.19 -22.67
N GLU A 300 -1.17 -28.83 -21.73
CA GLU A 300 -2.63 -28.65 -21.64
C GLU A 300 -3.02 -27.19 -21.51
N GLU A 301 -3.98 -26.75 -22.29
CA GLU A 301 -4.33 -25.34 -22.40
C GLU A 301 -5.15 -24.83 -21.22
N LEU A 302 -4.77 -23.68 -20.72
CA LEU A 302 -5.53 -22.92 -19.75
C LEU A 302 -6.66 -22.09 -20.41
N PRO A 303 -7.70 -21.73 -19.65
CA PRO A 303 -8.73 -20.84 -20.15
C PRO A 303 -8.19 -19.42 -20.39
N PRO A 304 -8.89 -18.58 -21.16
CA PRO A 304 -8.49 -17.19 -21.34
C PRO A 304 -8.52 -16.44 -20.02
N LEU A 305 -7.42 -15.83 -19.66
CA LEU A 305 -7.23 -15.08 -18.39
C LEU A 305 -7.17 -13.54 -18.60
N GLY A 306 -7.39 -13.06 -19.85
CA GLY A 306 -7.29 -11.65 -20.23
C GLY A 306 -5.86 -11.13 -20.28
N GLU A 307 -5.62 -9.86 -20.05
CA GLU A 307 -4.29 -9.27 -19.97
C GLU A 307 -3.58 -9.58 -18.64
N GLU A 308 -2.29 -9.31 -18.56
CA GLU A 308 -1.53 -9.47 -17.32
C GLU A 308 -2.17 -8.68 -16.17
N GLY A 309 -2.32 -9.35 -15.02
CA GLY A 309 -2.98 -8.81 -13.84
C GLY A 309 -4.51 -8.87 -13.87
N GLN A 310 -5.13 -9.50 -14.87
CA GLN A 310 -6.59 -9.68 -14.97
C GLN A 310 -7.06 -11.10 -14.59
N GLY A 311 -6.17 -12.04 -14.32
CA GLY A 311 -6.53 -13.44 -14.04
C GLY A 311 -7.62 -13.59 -12.98
N SER A 312 -7.53 -12.85 -11.88
CA SER A 312 -8.57 -12.88 -10.83
C SER A 312 -9.94 -12.38 -11.32
N LEU A 313 -9.97 -11.38 -12.20
CA LEU A 313 -11.20 -10.83 -12.75
C LEU A 313 -11.87 -11.84 -13.69
N TYR A 314 -11.09 -12.49 -14.57
CA TYR A 314 -11.60 -13.46 -15.51
C TYR A 314 -12.16 -14.70 -14.80
N ILE A 315 -11.42 -15.26 -13.82
CA ILE A 315 -11.91 -16.37 -13.00
C ILE A 315 -13.19 -15.98 -12.25
N LEU A 316 -13.23 -14.81 -11.63
CA LEU A 316 -14.42 -14.33 -10.93
C LEU A 316 -15.61 -14.16 -11.86
N THR A 317 -15.38 -13.60 -13.04
CA THR A 317 -16.43 -13.39 -14.07
C THR A 317 -16.99 -14.72 -14.53
N HIS A 318 -16.13 -15.73 -14.70
CA HIS A 318 -16.55 -17.07 -15.08
C HIS A 318 -17.33 -17.76 -13.95
N LEU A 319 -16.81 -17.77 -12.72
CA LEU A 319 -17.48 -18.32 -11.54
C LEU A 319 -18.87 -17.70 -11.33
N LYS A 320 -19.02 -16.38 -11.50
CA LYS A 320 -20.31 -15.69 -11.35
C LYS A 320 -21.40 -16.16 -12.29
N ARG A 321 -21.07 -16.80 -13.37
CA ARG A 321 -22.04 -17.38 -14.32
C ARG A 321 -22.58 -18.74 -13.87
N ARG A 322 -21.99 -19.35 -12.81
CA ARG A 322 -22.36 -20.67 -12.30
C ARG A 322 -23.35 -20.54 -11.15
N LYS A 323 -24.50 -21.21 -11.25
CA LYS A 323 -25.51 -21.21 -10.18
C LYS A 323 -24.97 -21.74 -8.85
N LEU A 324 -24.21 -22.83 -8.92
CA LEU A 324 -23.57 -23.43 -7.76
C LEU A 324 -22.65 -22.43 -7.04
N TYR A 325 -21.81 -21.70 -7.78
CA TYR A 325 -20.97 -20.68 -7.17
C TYR A 325 -21.78 -19.57 -6.49
N GLN A 326 -22.92 -19.18 -7.05
CA GLN A 326 -23.79 -18.17 -6.44
C GLN A 326 -24.36 -18.70 -5.10
N GLN A 327 -24.77 -19.96 -5.02
CA GLN A 327 -25.22 -20.61 -3.79
C GLN A 327 -24.12 -20.63 -2.73
N ILE A 328 -22.92 -21.09 -3.09
CA ILE A 328 -21.75 -21.07 -2.20
C ILE A 328 -21.45 -19.65 -1.69
N LYS A 329 -21.53 -18.67 -2.58
CA LYS A 329 -21.31 -17.27 -2.23
C LYS A 329 -22.35 -16.74 -1.24
N GLU A 330 -23.62 -17.10 -1.40
CA GLU A 330 -24.71 -16.72 -0.47
C GLU A 330 -24.51 -17.36 0.90
N GLU A 331 -24.16 -18.65 0.94
CA GLU A 331 -23.82 -19.34 2.19
C GLU A 331 -22.65 -18.69 2.91
N ALA A 332 -21.57 -18.37 2.19
CA ALA A 332 -20.43 -17.67 2.72
C ALA A 332 -20.82 -16.30 3.32
N LEU A 333 -21.70 -15.56 2.64
CA LEU A 333 -22.19 -14.26 3.12
C LEU A 333 -23.03 -14.39 4.40
N ARG A 334 -23.82 -15.44 4.57
CA ARG A 334 -24.61 -15.70 5.79
C ARG A 334 -23.72 -15.84 7.03
N ILE A 335 -22.49 -16.34 6.86
CA ILE A 335 -21.51 -16.46 7.94
C ILE A 335 -20.49 -15.30 7.95
N GLY A 336 -20.80 -14.19 7.28
CA GLY A 336 -19.95 -12.99 7.26
C GLY A 336 -18.66 -13.13 6.45
N GLN A 337 -18.57 -14.11 5.54
CA GLN A 337 -17.40 -14.36 4.70
C GLN A 337 -17.70 -14.08 3.21
N GLU A 338 -16.67 -13.89 2.40
CA GLU A 338 -16.82 -13.59 0.98
C GLU A 338 -16.12 -14.65 0.12
N ALA A 339 -16.89 -15.40 -0.67
CA ALA A 339 -16.34 -16.32 -1.67
C ALA A 339 -15.85 -15.54 -2.90
N VAL A 340 -14.58 -15.74 -3.24
CA VAL A 340 -13.86 -15.07 -4.34
C VAL A 340 -12.84 -16.05 -4.95
N PRO A 341 -12.21 -15.77 -6.08
CA PRO A 341 -11.16 -16.67 -6.63
C PRO A 341 -10.06 -17.05 -5.65
N TYR A 342 -9.75 -16.18 -4.68
CA TYR A 342 -8.80 -16.49 -3.61
C TYR A 342 -9.32 -17.54 -2.61
N SER A 343 -10.57 -17.94 -2.67
CA SER A 343 -11.15 -18.97 -1.80
C SER A 343 -10.50 -20.35 -1.98
N PHE A 344 -10.00 -20.67 -3.19
CA PHE A 344 -9.15 -21.83 -3.44
C PHE A 344 -7.86 -21.76 -2.61
N ARG A 345 -7.21 -20.62 -2.63
CA ARG A 345 -5.97 -20.40 -1.87
C ARG A 345 -6.20 -20.34 -0.35
N HIS A 346 -7.36 -19.86 0.07
CA HIS A 346 -7.77 -19.94 1.49
C HIS A 346 -7.97 -21.38 1.93
N ARG A 347 -8.55 -22.25 1.08
CA ARG A 347 -8.62 -23.70 1.32
C ARG A 347 -7.24 -24.29 1.49
N TYR A 348 -6.32 -24.04 0.58
CA TYR A 348 -4.96 -24.56 0.68
C TYR A 348 -4.32 -24.22 2.03
N SER A 349 -4.40 -22.97 2.44
CA SER A 349 -3.88 -22.56 3.74
C SER A 349 -4.61 -23.23 4.92
N LYS A 350 -5.94 -23.34 4.86
CA LYS A 350 -6.76 -23.95 5.92
C LYS A 350 -6.41 -25.43 6.09
N GLU A 351 -6.36 -26.16 5.00
CA GLU A 351 -6.05 -27.61 5.03
C GLU A 351 -4.57 -27.87 5.38
N SER A 352 -3.63 -27.03 4.97
CA SER A 352 -2.23 -27.10 5.42
C SER A 352 -2.11 -26.95 6.94
N HIS A 353 -2.86 -25.99 7.53
CA HIS A 353 -2.92 -25.84 8.98
C HIS A 353 -3.58 -27.04 9.67
N ALA A 354 -4.66 -27.58 9.08
CA ALA A 354 -5.34 -28.76 9.60
C ALA A 354 -4.44 -30.01 9.56
N ALA A 355 -3.56 -30.10 8.55
CA ALA A 355 -2.55 -31.14 8.44
C ALA A 355 -1.36 -30.95 9.42
N GLY A 356 -1.34 -29.86 10.19
CA GLY A 356 -0.30 -29.61 11.19
C GLY A 356 1.03 -29.07 10.59
N PHE A 357 1.04 -28.59 9.36
CA PHE A 357 2.26 -28.05 8.76
C PHE A 357 2.74 -26.79 9.47
N ASP A 358 4.06 -26.63 9.57
CA ASP A 358 4.63 -25.39 10.13
C ASP A 358 4.33 -24.19 9.25
N VAL A 359 4.10 -23.04 9.91
CA VAL A 359 3.74 -21.78 9.22
C VAL A 359 4.82 -21.33 8.25
N THR A 360 6.08 -21.60 8.54
CA THR A 360 7.20 -21.26 7.65
C THR A 360 7.07 -22.02 6.34
N ASN A 361 6.84 -23.34 6.43
CA ASN A 361 6.66 -24.22 5.26
C ASN A 361 5.41 -23.82 4.45
N ILE A 362 4.28 -23.56 5.13
CA ILE A 362 3.05 -23.09 4.45
C ILE A 362 3.31 -21.75 3.73
N SER A 363 4.02 -20.84 4.37
CA SER A 363 4.34 -19.53 3.81
C SER A 363 5.23 -19.64 2.57
N GLU A 364 6.22 -20.49 2.60
CA GLU A 364 7.11 -20.79 1.48
C GLU A 364 6.33 -21.40 0.32
N ALA A 365 5.58 -22.47 0.56
CA ALA A 365 4.71 -23.11 -0.44
C ALA A 365 3.72 -22.13 -1.08
N MET A 366 3.21 -21.17 -0.30
CA MET A 366 2.32 -20.12 -0.78
C MET A 366 3.03 -18.90 -1.37
N GLY A 367 4.37 -18.77 -1.25
CA GLY A 367 5.16 -17.67 -1.82
C GLY A 367 4.88 -16.32 -1.18
N HIS A 368 4.94 -16.24 0.15
CA HIS A 368 4.94 -15.02 0.95
C HIS A 368 5.69 -15.25 2.27
N THR A 369 5.94 -14.16 3.02
CA THR A 369 6.63 -14.30 4.31
C THR A 369 5.69 -14.80 5.42
N PRO A 370 6.22 -15.40 6.51
CA PRO A 370 5.43 -15.79 7.67
C PRO A 370 4.58 -14.65 8.24
N GLU A 371 5.09 -13.42 8.28
CA GLU A 371 4.34 -12.25 8.77
C GLU A 371 3.11 -11.97 7.89
N VAL A 372 3.27 -12.05 6.57
CA VAL A 372 2.16 -11.90 5.62
C VAL A 372 1.15 -13.04 5.78
N HIS A 373 1.66 -14.25 6.07
CA HIS A 373 0.79 -15.40 6.34
C HIS A 373 -0.06 -15.16 7.60
N TRP A 374 0.56 -14.82 8.71
CA TRP A 374 -0.16 -14.51 9.97
C TRP A 374 -1.19 -13.41 9.81
N GLN A 375 -0.88 -12.33 9.08
CA GLN A 375 -1.81 -11.23 8.84
C GLN A 375 -3.09 -11.64 8.07
N ASN A 376 -3.02 -12.68 7.24
CA ASN A 376 -4.13 -13.05 6.34
C ASN A 376 -4.77 -14.39 6.67
N TYR A 377 -4.06 -15.31 7.32
CA TYR A 377 -4.45 -16.70 7.49
C TYR A 377 -4.41 -17.21 8.95
N SER A 378 -4.02 -16.37 9.93
CA SER A 378 -3.96 -16.74 11.36
C SER A 378 -5.25 -17.36 11.91
N ARG A 379 -6.39 -17.02 11.32
CA ARG A 379 -7.71 -17.57 11.69
C ARG A 379 -7.85 -19.07 11.39
N PHE A 380 -6.98 -19.65 10.56
CA PHE A 380 -6.98 -21.07 10.25
C PHE A 380 -6.10 -21.89 11.20
N LYS A 381 -5.40 -21.21 12.13
CA LYS A 381 -4.64 -21.91 13.15
C LYS A 381 -5.60 -22.85 13.91
N PRO A 382 -5.28 -24.16 14.06
CA PRO A 382 -6.09 -25.09 14.84
C PRO A 382 -6.29 -24.55 16.25
N SER A 383 -7.53 -24.66 16.75
CA SER A 383 -7.83 -24.52 18.17
C SER A 383 -7.30 -25.76 18.90
N GLY A 384 -6.91 -25.63 20.15
CA GLY A 384 -6.47 -26.81 20.90
C GLY A 384 -5.09 -26.69 21.53
N THR A 385 -4.58 -25.46 21.70
CA THR A 385 -3.28 -25.24 22.40
C THR A 385 -3.24 -25.99 23.72
N THR A 386 -4.31 -25.94 24.52
CA THR A 386 -4.40 -26.66 25.81
C THR A 386 -4.30 -28.17 25.63
N GLU A 387 -4.92 -28.70 24.59
CA GLU A 387 -4.92 -30.15 24.32
C GLU A 387 -3.54 -30.61 23.81
N MET A 388 -2.87 -29.83 22.98
CA MET A 388 -1.50 -30.10 22.56
C MET A 388 -0.55 -30.20 23.78
N TYR A 389 -0.62 -29.27 24.72
CA TYR A 389 0.19 -29.30 25.94
C TYR A 389 -0.17 -30.49 26.83
N ARG A 390 -1.45 -30.83 26.98
CA ARG A 390 -1.90 -32.04 27.73
C ARG A 390 -1.36 -33.32 27.10
N ASN A 391 -1.46 -33.46 25.78
CA ASN A 391 -1.00 -34.64 25.07
C ASN A 391 0.53 -34.77 25.17
N ARG A 392 1.28 -33.71 25.07
CA ARG A 392 2.73 -33.74 25.28
C ARG A 392 3.10 -34.22 26.68
N ASN A 393 2.41 -33.70 27.71
CA ASN A 393 2.70 -34.07 29.10
C ASN A 393 2.26 -35.51 29.45
N LYS A 394 1.31 -36.10 28.70
CA LYS A 394 0.95 -37.51 28.83
C LYS A 394 1.94 -38.46 28.18
N GLN A 395 2.66 -38.03 27.16
CA GLN A 395 3.70 -38.83 26.47
C GLN A 395 5.01 -38.92 27.26
N THR A 396 5.18 -38.09 28.28
CA THR A 396 6.38 -38.03 29.14
C THR A 396 6.17 -38.64 30.51
N ALA A 397 4.99 -39.18 30.79
CA ALA A 397 4.64 -39.97 31.98
C ALA A 397 4.43 -41.44 31.60
#